data_8e5737fc9b83df1025f7a45afe855da4
#
_entry.id   8e5737fc9b83df1025f7a45afe855da4
#
_cell.length_a   1.000
_cell.length_b   1.000
_cell.length_c   1.000
_cell.angle_alpha   90.00
_cell.angle_beta   90.00
_cell.angle_gamma   90.00
#
_symmetry.space_group_name_H-M   'P 1'
#
loop_
_entity.id
_entity.type
_entity.pdbx_description
1 polymer ?
#
loop_
_entity_poly.entity_id
_entity_poly.type
_entity_poly.pdbx_seq_one_letter_code
_entity_poly.pdbx_strand_id
1 'polypeptide(L)'
;MIRLTRRTLLAGASALTAVGTLSFRALAAQRTYYALLVACTDYPNLPKKNWLIGPKNDAGLVRDYLLRNTPAPVKFAPENVTLLAKDVDGAAGLPTHAAIKAALASLASRVKCDDFVYLHLSGHGAQQPEATNSDETDGLDEIFLPVDIEKWVNREAGVPNALVDNEVGAALDTIRDKGAFVWVVFDCCHSGTATRAAEVDDELERKVEFADLVGGSKTERAAAVKLYDDITATASRGFDENGQRKPAFNLTPTGAEPTTKGKLVAFYAAQTIETTPEMPLPKGTADAPRFGLFTFTILSKLAENPNVTYRQLGQAVLQQYSADSRTRPTPLFEGELDARVFGTDRTHAVMQWPLVIKDDAATIGAGLLQRLAPGSKLAILPSALSQLSDALGYVEVQSARNLEAWVKPVELDGKPALTLAAIPANAYARIAELAVDYKLVVARPAATDGLDKETALVNSVLDELAAREKSGFHVELVEPG
;
A
#
# COMPACT_ATOMS: atom_id res chain seq x y z
N MET A 1 15.95 46.84 51.96
CA MET A 1 16.31 45.39 51.94
C MET A 1 15.05 44.58 52.28
N ILE A 2 14.41 44.03 51.22
CA ILE A 2 13.16 43.24 51.37
C ILE A 2 13.59 41.82 51.74
N ARG A 3 13.24 41.34 52.93
CA ARG A 3 13.49 39.96 53.34
C ARG A 3 12.39 39.05 52.76
N LEU A 4 12.73 38.28 51.75
CA LEU A 4 11.88 37.20 51.24
C LEU A 4 11.87 36.02 52.22
N THR A 5 10.72 35.67 52.76
CA THR A 5 10.56 34.51 53.65
C THR A 5 10.36 33.22 52.85
N ARG A 6 10.71 32.06 53.44
CA ARG A 6 10.51 30.73 52.81
C ARG A 6 9.06 30.50 52.35
N ARG A 7 8.08 31.10 53.01
CA ARG A 7 6.66 31.01 52.62
C ARG A 7 6.33 31.77 51.32
N THR A 8 6.99 32.92 51.05
CA THR A 8 6.81 33.68 49.82
C THR A 8 7.48 32.98 48.63
N LEU A 9 8.57 32.25 48.84
CA LEU A 9 9.20 31.44 47.81
C LEU A 9 8.38 30.18 47.44
N LEU A 10 7.75 29.53 48.44
CA LEU A 10 6.89 28.38 48.23
C LEU A 10 5.56 28.77 47.53
N ALA A 11 4.99 29.92 47.85
CA ALA A 11 3.80 30.43 47.17
C ALA A 11 4.09 30.85 45.73
N GLY A 12 5.30 31.40 45.46
CA GLY A 12 5.74 31.69 44.09
C GLY A 12 6.02 30.45 43.24
N ALA A 13 6.61 29.42 43.84
CA ALA A 13 6.86 28.13 43.16
C ALA A 13 5.53 27.38 42.81
N SER A 14 4.55 27.45 43.75
CA SER A 14 3.22 26.82 43.46
C SER A 14 2.42 27.57 42.40
N ALA A 15 2.60 28.90 42.27
CA ALA A 15 1.96 29.68 41.22
C ALA A 15 2.62 29.42 39.83
N LEU A 16 3.95 29.22 39.79
CA LEU A 16 4.63 28.85 38.54
C LEU A 16 4.34 27.42 38.12
N THR A 17 4.12 26.47 39.03
CA THR A 17 3.68 25.13 38.68
C THR A 17 2.22 25.07 38.25
N ALA A 18 1.35 25.93 38.77
CA ALA A 18 -0.04 26.02 38.32
C ALA A 18 -0.20 26.71 36.95
N VAL A 19 0.70 27.62 36.57
CA VAL A 19 0.75 28.23 35.26
C VAL A 19 1.49 27.31 34.26
N GLY A 20 2.40 26.46 34.70
CA GLY A 20 3.12 25.48 33.87
C GLY A 20 2.29 24.26 33.50
N THR A 21 1.17 24.00 34.16
CA THR A 21 0.18 22.95 33.79
C THR A 21 -1.05 23.48 33.09
N LEU A 22 -1.14 24.79 32.81
CA LEU A 22 -1.93 25.27 31.69
C LEU A 22 -1.23 24.75 30.44
N SER A 23 -1.49 23.50 30.20
CA SER A 23 -1.31 22.78 28.99
C SER A 23 -1.19 23.73 27.79
N PHE A 24 0.01 23.86 27.24
CA PHE A 24 0.18 23.81 25.81
C PHE A 24 -0.31 22.41 25.34
N ARG A 25 -1.56 22.07 25.52
CA ARG A 25 -2.31 21.43 24.49
C ARG A 25 -2.32 22.51 23.40
N ALA A 26 -1.28 22.59 22.60
CA ALA A 26 -1.42 22.95 21.23
C ALA A 26 -2.67 22.16 20.82
N LEU A 27 -3.78 22.85 20.52
CA LEU A 27 -4.84 22.20 19.77
C LEU A 27 -4.11 21.67 18.55
N ALA A 28 -3.76 20.39 18.58
CA ALA A 28 -3.32 19.70 17.38
C ALA A 28 -4.44 20.03 16.39
N ALA A 29 -4.12 20.81 15.37
CA ALA A 29 -5.11 21.24 14.40
C ALA A 29 -5.78 19.94 13.94
N GLN A 30 -7.10 19.85 14.17
CA GLN A 30 -7.81 18.61 13.90
C GLN A 30 -7.62 18.32 12.41
N ARG A 31 -6.96 17.20 12.08
CA ARG A 31 -6.73 16.77 10.69
C ARG A 31 -8.03 16.80 9.91
N THR A 32 -8.01 17.45 8.76
CA THR A 32 -9.14 17.45 7.83
C THR A 32 -8.94 16.33 6.81
N TYR A 33 -10.02 15.63 6.51
CA TYR A 33 -10.06 14.56 5.53
C TYR A 33 -10.77 15.03 4.27
N TYR A 34 -10.10 14.97 3.14
CA TYR A 34 -10.61 15.33 1.82
C TYR A 34 -10.66 14.12 0.91
N ALA A 35 -11.61 14.09 -0.02
CA ALA A 35 -11.62 13.09 -1.08
C ALA A 35 -12.01 13.69 -2.43
N LEU A 36 -11.38 13.18 -3.50
CA LEU A 36 -11.80 13.36 -4.88
C LEU A 36 -12.03 11.99 -5.50
N LEU A 37 -13.26 11.74 -5.93
CA LEU A 37 -13.71 10.52 -6.55
C LEU A 37 -14.05 10.81 -8.01
N VAL A 38 -13.38 10.14 -8.94
CA VAL A 38 -13.53 10.32 -10.39
C VAL A 38 -14.02 9.00 -10.97
N ALA A 39 -15.17 9.00 -11.64
CA ALA A 39 -15.78 7.81 -12.22
C ALA A 39 -16.19 8.04 -13.67
N CYS A 40 -15.42 7.51 -14.59
CA CYS A 40 -15.62 7.64 -16.03
C CYS A 40 -16.34 6.42 -16.59
N THR A 41 -17.60 6.57 -17.01
CA THR A 41 -18.44 5.48 -17.57
C THR A 41 -18.69 5.63 -19.06
N ASP A 42 -19.25 6.74 -19.46
CA ASP A 42 -19.69 6.99 -20.83
C ASP A 42 -18.62 7.80 -21.56
N TYR A 43 -18.16 7.30 -22.68
CA TYR A 43 -17.13 7.92 -23.51
C TYR A 43 -17.72 8.28 -24.89
N PRO A 44 -18.34 9.48 -25.05
CA PRO A 44 -19.07 9.85 -26.26
C PRO A 44 -18.24 9.77 -27.54
N ASN A 45 -16.94 10.00 -27.44
CA ASN A 45 -16.00 10.00 -28.57
C ASN A 45 -15.37 8.62 -28.83
N LEU A 46 -15.74 7.58 -28.04
CA LEU A 46 -15.34 6.20 -28.24
C LEU A 46 -16.53 5.33 -28.69
N PRO A 47 -16.26 4.19 -29.35
CA PRO A 47 -17.30 3.20 -29.63
C PRO A 47 -18.01 2.76 -28.34
N LYS A 48 -19.32 2.48 -28.42
CA LYS A 48 -20.10 2.05 -27.23
C LYS A 48 -19.59 0.78 -26.55
N LYS A 49 -18.86 -0.08 -27.29
CA LYS A 49 -18.20 -1.26 -26.70
C LYS A 49 -17.18 -0.90 -25.59
N ASN A 50 -16.71 0.36 -25.61
CA ASN A 50 -15.75 0.88 -24.64
C ASN A 50 -16.45 1.65 -23.49
N TRP A 51 -17.77 1.62 -23.40
CA TRP A 51 -18.46 2.22 -22.25
C TRP A 51 -18.45 1.26 -21.07
N LEU A 52 -18.23 1.80 -19.89
CA LEU A 52 -18.16 1.06 -18.63
C LEU A 52 -19.43 1.27 -17.80
N ILE A 53 -19.65 0.39 -16.84
CA ILE A 53 -20.78 0.48 -15.90
C ILE A 53 -20.23 0.59 -14.47
N GLY A 54 -19.16 -0.14 -14.15
CA GLY A 54 -18.59 -0.26 -12.81
C GLY A 54 -18.14 1.05 -12.18
N PRO A 55 -17.49 1.99 -12.88
CA PRO A 55 -16.90 3.17 -12.24
C PRO A 55 -17.88 4.01 -11.42
N LYS A 56 -19.12 4.21 -11.88
CA LYS A 56 -20.13 4.94 -11.11
C LYS A 56 -20.54 4.21 -9.82
N ASN A 57 -20.59 2.88 -9.88
CA ASN A 57 -20.88 2.04 -8.71
C ASN A 57 -19.71 2.05 -7.73
N ASP A 58 -18.46 2.00 -8.23
CA ASP A 58 -17.25 2.14 -7.42
C ASP A 58 -17.25 3.45 -6.64
N ALA A 59 -17.46 4.57 -7.33
CA ALA A 59 -17.47 5.88 -6.70
C ALA A 59 -18.59 6.04 -5.67
N GLY A 60 -19.77 5.48 -5.92
CA GLY A 60 -20.86 5.40 -4.96
C GLY A 60 -20.48 4.60 -3.72
N LEU A 61 -19.91 3.42 -3.90
CA LEU A 61 -19.48 2.54 -2.82
C LEU A 61 -18.35 3.17 -1.99
N VAL A 62 -17.34 3.75 -2.64
CA VAL A 62 -16.25 4.48 -1.98
C VAL A 62 -16.79 5.65 -1.17
N ARG A 63 -17.63 6.49 -1.76
CA ARG A 63 -18.23 7.63 -1.06
C ARG A 63 -18.99 7.21 0.18
N ASP A 64 -19.82 6.18 0.07
CA ASP A 64 -20.60 5.68 1.19
C ASP A 64 -19.70 5.14 2.30
N TYR A 65 -18.62 4.44 1.94
CA TYR A 65 -17.62 3.98 2.89
C TYR A 65 -16.94 5.16 3.61
N LEU A 66 -16.45 6.14 2.88
CA LEU A 66 -15.76 7.31 3.45
C LEU A 66 -16.66 8.13 4.40
N LEU A 67 -17.92 8.29 4.05
CA LEU A 67 -18.85 9.10 4.85
C LEU A 67 -19.41 8.39 6.09
N ARG A 68 -19.46 7.04 6.08
CA ARG A 68 -20.23 6.29 7.08
C ARG A 68 -19.47 5.19 7.79
N ASN A 69 -18.43 4.63 7.17
CA ASN A 69 -17.81 3.37 7.59
C ASN A 69 -16.33 3.50 7.96
N THR A 70 -15.74 4.70 7.88
CA THR A 70 -14.37 4.90 8.33
C THR A 70 -14.25 4.73 9.84
N PRO A 71 -13.14 4.15 10.35
CA PRO A 71 -12.95 3.93 11.79
C PRO A 71 -12.73 5.26 12.51
N ALA A 72 -13.29 5.40 13.72
CA ALA A 72 -12.99 6.56 14.56
C ALA A 72 -11.47 6.65 14.85
N PRO A 73 -10.88 7.85 14.88
CA PRO A 73 -11.50 9.18 14.77
C PRO A 73 -11.59 9.74 13.33
N VAL A 74 -11.36 8.93 12.30
CA VAL A 74 -11.41 9.35 10.89
C VAL A 74 -12.82 9.79 10.53
N LYS A 75 -12.93 10.99 9.94
CA LYS A 75 -14.24 11.53 9.52
C LYS A 75 -14.10 12.39 8.29
N PHE A 76 -14.67 11.93 7.19
CA PHE A 76 -14.87 12.73 5.99
C PHE A 76 -16.18 13.52 6.12
N ALA A 77 -16.09 14.85 6.05
CA ALA A 77 -17.28 15.70 5.98
C ALA A 77 -17.81 15.72 4.54
N PRO A 78 -19.13 15.68 4.31
CA PRO A 78 -19.70 15.64 2.96
C PRO A 78 -19.19 16.76 2.03
N GLU A 79 -18.99 17.97 2.54
CA GLU A 79 -18.46 19.14 1.83
C GLU A 79 -16.99 19.00 1.42
N ASN A 80 -16.27 18.02 1.98
CA ASN A 80 -14.89 17.70 1.66
C ASN A 80 -14.74 16.50 0.72
N VAL A 81 -15.85 15.89 0.31
CA VAL A 81 -15.88 14.78 -0.64
C VAL A 81 -16.42 15.28 -1.98
N THR A 82 -15.54 15.46 -2.95
CA THR A 82 -15.93 15.84 -4.31
C THR A 82 -16.09 14.58 -5.16
N LEU A 83 -17.25 14.42 -5.78
CA LEU A 83 -17.55 13.31 -6.69
C LEU A 83 -17.76 13.87 -8.10
N LEU A 84 -16.96 13.40 -9.05
CA LEU A 84 -17.13 13.64 -10.49
C LEU A 84 -17.59 12.35 -11.14
N ALA A 85 -18.85 12.30 -11.53
CA ALA A 85 -19.46 11.11 -12.12
C ALA A 85 -20.72 11.52 -12.91
N LYS A 86 -21.13 10.63 -13.83
CA LYS A 86 -22.43 10.74 -14.49
C LYS A 86 -23.46 9.87 -13.77
N ASP A 87 -24.67 10.40 -13.60
CA ASP A 87 -25.83 9.68 -13.05
C ASP A 87 -25.57 9.06 -11.65
N VAL A 88 -24.85 9.78 -10.80
CA VAL A 88 -24.63 9.43 -9.39
C VAL A 88 -25.10 10.58 -8.51
N ASP A 89 -25.97 10.29 -7.54
CA ASP A 89 -26.48 11.29 -6.62
C ASP A 89 -25.36 12.03 -5.88
N GLY A 90 -25.46 13.36 -5.84
CA GLY A 90 -24.47 14.20 -5.19
C GLY A 90 -23.17 14.38 -5.99
N ALA A 91 -23.13 13.99 -7.26
CA ALA A 91 -22.03 14.34 -8.14
C ALA A 91 -21.97 15.85 -8.41
N ALA A 92 -20.77 16.43 -8.32
CA ALA A 92 -20.52 17.84 -8.58
C ALA A 92 -20.49 18.18 -10.08
N GLY A 93 -20.34 17.17 -10.94
CA GLY A 93 -20.29 17.31 -12.39
C GLY A 93 -19.77 16.08 -13.10
N LEU A 94 -19.63 16.19 -14.42
CA LEU A 94 -19.05 15.14 -15.24
C LEU A 94 -17.52 15.08 -15.03
N PRO A 95 -16.91 13.91 -15.09
CA PRO A 95 -15.46 13.72 -14.97
C PRO A 95 -14.73 14.07 -16.28
N THR A 96 -14.84 15.32 -16.69
CA THR A 96 -14.06 15.89 -17.80
C THR A 96 -12.64 16.21 -17.36
N HIS A 97 -11.66 16.26 -18.28
CA HIS A 97 -10.30 16.67 -17.99
C HIS A 97 -10.26 18.01 -17.22
N ALA A 98 -10.96 19.02 -17.72
CA ALA A 98 -11.02 20.32 -17.07
C ALA A 98 -11.61 20.26 -15.65
N ALA A 99 -12.67 19.48 -15.42
CA ALA A 99 -13.29 19.32 -14.11
C ALA A 99 -12.35 18.59 -13.12
N ILE A 100 -11.66 17.56 -13.56
CA ILE A 100 -10.68 16.83 -12.74
C ILE A 100 -9.53 17.76 -12.31
N LYS A 101 -8.95 18.52 -13.26
CA LYS A 101 -7.90 19.51 -12.96
C LYS A 101 -8.37 20.58 -12.00
N ALA A 102 -9.56 21.13 -12.20
CA ALA A 102 -10.14 22.12 -11.30
C ALA A 102 -10.34 21.56 -9.88
N ALA A 103 -10.79 20.32 -9.75
CA ALA A 103 -10.96 19.65 -8.46
C ALA A 103 -9.62 19.40 -7.76
N LEU A 104 -8.58 18.96 -8.48
CA LEU A 104 -7.21 18.80 -7.94
C LEU A 104 -6.63 20.15 -7.49
N ALA A 105 -6.78 21.21 -8.29
CA ALA A 105 -6.34 22.56 -7.93
C ALA A 105 -7.10 23.11 -6.70
N SER A 106 -8.41 22.84 -6.61
CA SER A 106 -9.22 23.17 -5.42
C SER A 106 -8.72 22.45 -4.16
N LEU A 107 -8.42 21.17 -4.25
CA LEU A 107 -7.82 20.42 -3.14
C LEU A 107 -6.49 21.05 -2.73
N ALA A 108 -5.57 21.28 -3.67
CA ALA A 108 -4.26 21.89 -3.41
C ALA A 108 -4.37 23.26 -2.73
N SER A 109 -5.44 24.04 -3.01
CA SER A 109 -5.67 25.33 -2.37
C SER A 109 -6.20 25.25 -0.94
N ARG A 110 -6.93 24.18 -0.60
CA ARG A 110 -7.63 23.98 0.67
C ARG A 110 -6.82 23.21 1.72
N VAL A 111 -6.01 22.26 1.28
CA VAL A 111 -5.23 21.38 2.16
C VAL A 111 -4.17 22.15 2.94
N LYS A 112 -3.88 21.67 4.15
CA LYS A 112 -2.86 22.16 5.07
C LYS A 112 -1.95 21.02 5.50
N CYS A 113 -0.90 21.37 6.22
CA CYS A 113 -0.04 20.38 6.85
C CYS A 113 -0.85 19.43 7.74
N ASP A 114 -0.51 18.14 7.69
CA ASP A 114 -1.17 17.03 8.40
C ASP A 114 -2.59 16.68 7.92
N ASP A 115 -3.16 17.38 6.94
CA ASP A 115 -4.42 16.95 6.33
C ASP A 115 -4.24 15.63 5.56
N PHE A 116 -5.36 14.97 5.32
CA PHE A 116 -5.41 13.71 4.58
C PHE A 116 -6.24 13.87 3.31
N VAL A 117 -5.71 13.39 2.19
CA VAL A 117 -6.38 13.41 0.88
C VAL A 117 -6.50 11.99 0.33
N TYR A 118 -7.72 11.59 0.00
CA TYR A 118 -8.02 10.37 -0.72
C TYR A 118 -8.38 10.69 -2.17
N LEU A 119 -7.69 10.08 -3.13
CA LEU A 119 -8.02 10.16 -4.55
C LEU A 119 -8.43 8.79 -5.08
N HIS A 120 -9.48 8.75 -5.86
CA HIS A 120 -9.94 7.54 -6.53
C HIS A 120 -10.26 7.83 -7.99
N LEU A 121 -9.52 7.19 -8.89
CA LEU A 121 -9.72 7.28 -10.32
C LEU A 121 -10.18 5.91 -10.84
N SER A 122 -11.42 5.84 -11.28
CA SER A 122 -12.06 4.63 -11.80
C SER A 122 -12.56 4.89 -13.22
N GLY A 123 -12.07 4.09 -14.19
CA GLY A 123 -12.38 4.29 -15.60
C GLY A 123 -11.42 3.53 -16.51
N HIS A 124 -11.33 3.97 -17.75
CA HIS A 124 -10.32 3.47 -18.68
C HIS A 124 -8.97 4.16 -18.49
N GLY A 125 -7.92 3.39 -18.72
CA GLY A 125 -6.60 3.90 -19.02
C GLY A 125 -6.14 3.39 -20.39
N ALA A 126 -5.06 3.98 -20.88
CA ALA A 126 -4.40 3.60 -22.12
C ALA A 126 -2.92 4.04 -22.08
N GLN A 127 -2.19 3.71 -23.12
CA GLN A 127 -0.87 4.27 -23.40
C GLN A 127 -0.91 5.02 -24.74
N GLN A 128 -0.07 6.03 -24.87
CA GLN A 128 0.17 6.75 -26.12
C GLN A 128 1.67 6.93 -26.37
N PRO A 129 2.12 7.10 -27.61
CA PRO A 129 3.49 7.54 -27.87
C PRO A 129 3.77 8.88 -27.17
N GLU A 130 4.81 8.93 -26.36
CA GLU A 130 5.24 10.17 -25.68
C GLU A 130 5.70 11.23 -26.69
N ALA A 131 5.72 12.50 -26.26
CA ALA A 131 6.30 13.59 -27.06
C ALA A 131 7.83 13.40 -27.22
N THR A 132 8.40 13.94 -28.32
CA THR A 132 9.78 13.63 -28.76
C THR A 132 10.87 14.04 -27.76
N ASN A 133 10.59 14.92 -26.80
CA ASN A 133 11.54 15.43 -25.81
C ASN A 133 11.13 15.09 -24.36
N SER A 134 10.35 14.07 -24.16
CA SER A 134 10.00 13.58 -22.84
C SER A 134 11.15 12.75 -22.22
N ASP A 135 11.05 12.46 -20.95
CA ASP A 135 12.04 11.73 -20.15
C ASP A 135 11.63 10.27 -19.87
N GLU A 136 10.54 9.79 -20.50
CA GLU A 136 10.11 8.40 -20.37
C GLU A 136 11.10 7.42 -21.02
N THR A 137 11.46 6.39 -20.27
CA THR A 137 12.50 5.42 -20.69
C THR A 137 12.02 4.41 -21.72
N ASP A 138 10.70 4.23 -21.86
CA ASP A 138 10.10 3.28 -22.81
C ASP A 138 9.38 3.95 -23.99
N GLY A 139 9.33 5.28 -24.01
CA GLY A 139 8.76 6.06 -25.11
C GLY A 139 7.23 6.11 -25.12
N LEU A 140 6.58 5.78 -23.98
CA LEU A 140 5.13 5.77 -23.82
C LEU A 140 4.71 6.58 -22.61
N ASP A 141 3.65 7.39 -22.74
CA ASP A 141 2.94 8.01 -21.64
C ASP A 141 1.78 7.10 -21.19
N GLU A 142 1.63 6.87 -19.90
CA GLU A 142 0.43 6.32 -19.30
C GLU A 142 -0.63 7.42 -19.16
N ILE A 143 -1.85 7.13 -19.62
CA ILE A 143 -2.95 8.10 -19.60
C ILE A 143 -4.21 7.52 -18.96
N PHE A 144 -4.83 8.30 -18.07
CA PHE A 144 -6.21 8.07 -17.65
C PHE A 144 -7.15 8.80 -18.61
N LEU A 145 -8.28 8.18 -18.92
CA LEU A 145 -9.22 8.71 -19.90
C LEU A 145 -10.43 9.37 -19.23
N PRO A 146 -10.49 10.73 -19.15
CA PRO A 146 -11.72 11.45 -18.84
C PRO A 146 -12.81 11.21 -19.89
N VAL A 147 -14.07 11.54 -19.57
CA VAL A 147 -15.20 11.25 -20.47
C VAL A 147 -15.20 12.12 -21.75
N ASP A 148 -14.47 13.20 -21.77
CA ASP A 148 -14.35 14.15 -22.88
C ASP A 148 -13.09 13.99 -23.71
N ILE A 149 -12.40 12.83 -23.61
CA ILE A 149 -11.24 12.54 -24.47
C ILE A 149 -11.62 12.68 -25.94
N GLU A 150 -10.65 13.12 -26.74
CA GLU A 150 -10.76 13.15 -28.19
C GLU A 150 -9.87 12.10 -28.86
N LYS A 151 -9.84 12.11 -30.19
CA LYS A 151 -8.98 11.20 -30.93
C LYS A 151 -7.53 11.68 -30.92
N TRP A 152 -6.60 10.74 -30.81
CA TRP A 152 -5.17 11.00 -30.90
C TRP A 152 -4.85 11.78 -32.19
N VAL A 153 -4.05 12.85 -32.05
CA VAL A 153 -3.73 13.78 -33.14
C VAL A 153 -2.41 13.40 -33.78
N ASN A 154 -1.34 13.44 -33.02
CA ASN A 154 0.02 13.08 -33.42
C ASN A 154 0.88 12.89 -32.16
N ARG A 155 2.13 12.52 -32.31
CA ARG A 155 3.05 12.25 -31.20
C ARG A 155 3.20 13.43 -30.24
N GLU A 156 3.23 14.66 -30.73
CA GLU A 156 3.45 15.86 -29.90
C GLU A 156 2.19 16.33 -29.16
N ALA A 157 1.03 16.14 -29.77
CA ALA A 157 -0.26 16.57 -29.19
C ALA A 157 -0.96 15.47 -28.39
N GLY A 158 -0.58 14.22 -28.58
CA GLY A 158 -1.16 13.07 -27.89
C GLY A 158 -2.65 12.90 -28.10
N VAL A 159 -3.34 12.35 -27.11
CA VAL A 159 -4.81 12.25 -27.01
C VAL A 159 -5.31 13.48 -26.27
N PRO A 160 -6.00 14.41 -26.92
CA PRO A 160 -6.52 15.59 -26.25
C PRO A 160 -7.50 15.22 -25.14
N ASN A 161 -7.44 15.97 -24.03
CA ASN A 161 -8.19 15.74 -22.82
C ASN A 161 -7.87 14.43 -22.07
N ALA A 162 -6.82 13.70 -22.45
CA ALA A 162 -6.29 12.64 -21.60
C ALA A 162 -5.59 13.25 -20.37
N LEU A 163 -5.61 12.57 -19.26
CA LEU A 163 -4.88 12.95 -18.05
C LEU A 163 -3.61 12.10 -18.00
N VAL A 164 -2.48 12.73 -18.32
CA VAL A 164 -1.16 12.08 -18.36
C VAL A 164 -0.62 11.88 -16.94
N ASP A 165 0.14 10.83 -16.70
CA ASP A 165 0.68 10.50 -15.37
C ASP A 165 1.54 11.63 -14.78
N ASN A 166 2.40 12.28 -15.58
CA ASN A 166 3.19 13.45 -15.19
C ASN A 166 2.30 14.62 -14.68
N GLU A 167 1.14 14.84 -15.30
CA GLU A 167 0.17 15.85 -14.88
C GLU A 167 -0.47 15.52 -13.54
N VAL A 168 -0.81 14.25 -13.33
CA VAL A 168 -1.31 13.74 -12.05
C VAL A 168 -0.22 13.86 -10.99
N GLY A 169 1.00 13.43 -11.28
CA GLY A 169 2.16 13.50 -10.39
C GLY A 169 2.39 14.93 -9.90
N ALA A 170 2.44 15.92 -10.81
CA ALA A 170 2.60 17.33 -10.47
C ALA A 170 1.48 17.88 -9.58
N ALA A 171 0.23 17.48 -9.83
CA ALA A 171 -0.91 17.88 -9.00
C ALA A 171 -0.83 17.28 -7.59
N LEU A 172 -0.46 16.00 -7.47
CA LEU A 172 -0.25 15.33 -6.19
C LEU A 172 0.91 15.96 -5.41
N ASP A 173 2.00 16.31 -6.09
CA ASP A 173 3.14 16.99 -5.50
C ASP A 173 2.76 18.36 -4.94
N THR A 174 1.95 19.13 -5.67
CA THR A 174 1.42 20.42 -5.17
C THR A 174 0.61 20.25 -3.87
N ILE A 175 -0.14 19.16 -3.72
CA ILE A 175 -0.87 18.83 -2.50
C ILE A 175 0.09 18.41 -1.38
N ARG A 176 1.08 17.55 -1.69
CA ARG A 176 2.07 17.03 -0.76
C ARG A 176 3.04 18.11 -0.26
N ASP A 177 3.35 19.10 -1.08
CA ASP A 177 4.20 20.24 -0.69
C ASP A 177 3.57 21.09 0.43
N LYS A 178 2.26 20.97 0.66
CA LYS A 178 1.58 21.52 1.84
C LYS A 178 1.76 20.68 3.09
N GLY A 179 2.39 19.51 3.01
CA GLY A 179 2.54 18.56 4.11
C GLY A 179 1.34 17.62 4.30
N ALA A 180 0.41 17.55 3.34
CA ALA A 180 -0.74 16.65 3.41
C ALA A 180 -0.36 15.21 3.02
N PHE A 181 -0.93 14.23 3.73
CA PHE A 181 -0.80 12.82 3.36
C PHE A 181 -1.77 12.49 2.23
N VAL A 182 -1.28 11.84 1.17
CA VAL A 182 -2.09 11.44 0.02
C VAL A 182 -2.18 9.92 -0.09
N TRP A 183 -3.39 9.40 -0.22
CA TRP A 183 -3.64 8.03 -0.69
C TRP A 183 -4.40 8.07 -2.00
N VAL A 184 -3.78 7.58 -3.07
CA VAL A 184 -4.40 7.51 -4.41
C VAL A 184 -4.66 6.05 -4.79
N VAL A 185 -5.82 5.80 -5.40
CA VAL A 185 -6.23 4.51 -5.95
C VAL A 185 -6.56 4.69 -7.42
N PHE A 186 -5.85 3.93 -8.27
CA PHE A 186 -6.10 3.84 -9.70
C PHE A 186 -6.78 2.50 -10.01
N ASP A 187 -8.07 2.53 -10.31
CA ASP A 187 -8.80 1.36 -10.82
C ASP A 187 -9.04 1.51 -12.33
N CYS A 188 -7.94 1.49 -13.06
CA CYS A 188 -7.85 1.58 -14.50
C CYS A 188 -6.62 0.80 -14.99
N CYS A 189 -6.57 0.51 -16.30
CA CYS A 189 -5.47 -0.20 -16.95
C CYS A 189 -4.72 0.75 -17.88
N HIS A 190 -3.41 0.53 -18.01
CA HIS A 190 -2.58 1.30 -18.94
C HIS A 190 -1.91 0.41 -20.02
N SER A 191 -2.26 -0.89 -20.10
CA SER A 191 -1.63 -1.80 -21.04
C SER A 191 -2.13 -1.59 -22.47
N GLY A 192 -1.23 -1.24 -23.37
CA GLY A 192 -1.48 -1.19 -24.80
C GLY A 192 -1.47 -2.57 -25.50
N THR A 193 -0.83 -3.57 -24.89
CA THR A 193 -0.63 -4.91 -25.47
C THR A 193 -0.99 -6.01 -24.49
N ALA A 194 -2.26 -6.15 -24.14
CA ALA A 194 -2.66 -7.32 -23.35
C ALA A 194 -2.64 -8.57 -24.23
N THR A 195 -1.90 -9.58 -23.80
CA THR A 195 -2.19 -10.96 -24.22
C THR A 195 -3.62 -11.25 -23.80
N ARG A 196 -4.51 -11.53 -24.75
CA ARG A 196 -5.90 -11.90 -24.48
C ARG A 196 -5.92 -12.98 -23.41
N ALA A 197 -6.31 -12.63 -22.21
CA ALA A 197 -6.81 -13.62 -21.26
C ALA A 197 -8.07 -14.23 -21.92
N ALA A 198 -8.30 -15.53 -21.75
CA ALA A 198 -9.53 -16.15 -22.23
C ALA A 198 -10.70 -15.31 -21.74
N GLU A 199 -11.60 -14.92 -22.67
CA GLU A 199 -12.82 -14.18 -22.35
C GLU A 199 -13.55 -14.98 -21.26
N VAL A 200 -13.54 -14.44 -20.03
CA VAL A 200 -14.37 -14.96 -18.95
C VAL A 200 -15.73 -14.31 -19.14
N ASP A 201 -16.77 -15.10 -19.34
CA ASP A 201 -18.14 -14.61 -19.43
C ASP A 201 -18.41 -13.62 -18.27
N ASP A 202 -18.97 -12.45 -18.60
CA ASP A 202 -19.31 -11.37 -17.67
C ASP A 202 -18.19 -10.45 -17.16
N GLU A 203 -16.97 -10.50 -17.67
CA GLU A 203 -15.92 -9.52 -17.35
C GLU A 203 -15.76 -8.49 -18.47
N LEU A 204 -15.66 -7.20 -18.12
CA LEU A 204 -15.29 -6.12 -19.03
C LEU A 204 -13.94 -5.54 -18.60
N GLU A 205 -13.01 -5.44 -19.53
CA GLU A 205 -11.70 -4.87 -19.25
C GLU A 205 -11.73 -3.34 -19.26
N ARG A 206 -11.02 -2.71 -18.29
CA ARG A 206 -10.92 -1.25 -18.17
C ARG A 206 -9.77 -0.68 -19.00
N LYS A 207 -9.70 -1.07 -20.25
CA LYS A 207 -8.68 -0.58 -21.18
C LYS A 207 -9.30 -0.11 -22.49
N VAL A 208 -8.60 0.81 -23.16
CA VAL A 208 -8.88 1.18 -24.55
C VAL A 208 -7.64 0.89 -25.38
N GLU A 209 -7.81 0.16 -26.46
CA GLU A 209 -6.72 -0.10 -27.43
C GLU A 209 -6.32 1.22 -28.10
N PHE A 210 -5.02 1.46 -28.30
CA PHE A 210 -4.54 2.66 -28.96
C PHE A 210 -5.20 2.85 -30.35
N ALA A 211 -5.44 1.76 -31.08
CA ALA A 211 -6.15 1.80 -32.35
C ALA A 211 -7.58 2.38 -32.29
N ASP A 212 -8.27 2.25 -31.15
CA ASP A 212 -9.59 2.85 -30.92
C ASP A 212 -9.48 4.37 -30.59
N LEU A 213 -8.33 4.81 -30.12
CA LEU A 213 -8.05 6.23 -29.86
C LEU A 213 -7.66 7.00 -31.14
N VAL A 214 -7.15 6.32 -32.18
CA VAL A 214 -6.69 6.98 -33.40
C VAL A 214 -7.86 7.32 -34.32
N GLY A 215 -7.93 8.60 -34.73
CA GLY A 215 -8.87 9.10 -35.74
C GLY A 215 -8.28 9.09 -37.14
N GLY A 216 -8.96 9.79 -38.05
CA GLY A 216 -8.47 10.03 -39.43
C GLY A 216 -8.74 8.93 -40.43
N SER A 217 -8.10 9.01 -41.61
CA SER A 217 -8.18 8.07 -42.74
C SER A 217 -7.56 6.72 -42.35
N LYS A 218 -7.86 5.68 -43.13
CA LYS A 218 -7.29 4.33 -42.95
C LYS A 218 -5.73 4.36 -42.96
N THR A 219 -5.15 5.19 -43.79
CA THR A 219 -3.68 5.30 -43.95
C THR A 219 -3.06 5.98 -42.72
N GLU A 220 -3.67 7.09 -42.24
CA GLU A 220 -3.21 7.80 -41.03
C GLU A 220 -3.30 6.91 -39.80
N ARG A 221 -4.43 6.19 -39.64
CA ARG A 221 -4.60 5.24 -38.54
C ARG A 221 -3.57 4.12 -38.57
N ALA A 222 -3.32 3.53 -39.78
CA ALA A 222 -2.30 2.49 -39.90
C ALA A 222 -0.89 2.99 -39.57
N ALA A 223 -0.57 4.22 -39.96
CA ALA A 223 0.73 4.83 -39.62
C ALA A 223 0.89 5.09 -38.11
N ALA A 224 -0.16 5.60 -37.47
CA ALA A 224 -0.14 5.85 -36.02
C ALA A 224 -0.04 4.53 -35.20
N VAL A 225 -0.82 3.52 -35.57
CA VAL A 225 -0.74 2.20 -34.93
C VAL A 225 0.63 1.57 -35.12
N LYS A 226 1.20 1.68 -36.34
CA LYS A 226 2.55 1.18 -36.60
C LYS A 226 3.60 1.89 -35.73
N LEU A 227 3.51 3.21 -35.59
CA LEU A 227 4.42 3.96 -34.69
C LEU A 227 4.33 3.43 -33.26
N TYR A 228 3.12 3.25 -32.74
CA TYR A 228 2.88 2.70 -31.41
C TYR A 228 3.46 1.28 -31.27
N ASP A 229 3.22 0.41 -32.26
CA ASP A 229 3.74 -0.97 -32.24
C ASP A 229 5.27 -1.00 -32.31
N ASP A 230 5.89 -0.12 -33.10
CA ASP A 230 7.35 -0.01 -33.20
C ASP A 230 7.98 0.42 -31.84
N ILE A 231 7.35 1.35 -31.13
CA ILE A 231 7.79 1.78 -29.78
C ILE A 231 7.61 0.64 -28.78
N THR A 232 6.42 0.04 -28.72
CA THR A 232 6.13 -1.05 -27.77
C THR A 232 6.96 -2.31 -28.01
N ALA A 233 7.42 -2.55 -29.24
CA ALA A 233 8.32 -3.67 -29.55
C ALA A 233 9.72 -3.50 -28.93
N THR A 234 10.15 -2.25 -28.72
CA THR A 234 11.47 -1.92 -28.13
C THR A 234 11.40 -1.58 -26.64
N ALA A 235 10.21 -1.25 -26.14
CA ALA A 235 9.99 -0.92 -24.73
C ALA A 235 10.30 -2.11 -23.80
N SER A 236 10.76 -1.82 -22.61
CA SER A 236 11.15 -2.80 -21.58
C SER A 236 9.95 -3.49 -20.90
N ARG A 237 8.84 -3.68 -21.58
CA ARG A 237 7.62 -4.44 -21.23
C ARG A 237 7.34 -4.49 -19.72
N GLY A 238 7.13 -3.34 -19.08
CA GLY A 238 6.70 -3.24 -17.68
C GLY A 238 7.80 -3.43 -16.66
N PHE A 239 9.07 -3.33 -17.05
CA PHE A 239 10.21 -3.30 -16.12
C PHE A 239 10.99 -2.00 -16.31
N ASP A 240 11.49 -1.45 -15.20
CA ASP A 240 12.40 -0.31 -15.19
C ASP A 240 13.85 -0.75 -15.52
N GLU A 241 14.76 0.22 -15.57
CA GLU A 241 16.20 -0.02 -15.82
C GLU A 241 16.86 -0.94 -14.78
N ASN A 242 16.26 -1.08 -13.58
CA ASN A 242 16.72 -1.92 -12.50
C ASN A 242 16.05 -3.31 -12.51
N GLY A 243 15.22 -3.61 -13.51
CA GLY A 243 14.48 -4.85 -13.63
C GLY A 243 13.31 -4.96 -12.64
N GLN A 244 12.87 -3.85 -12.05
CA GLN A 244 11.68 -3.79 -11.21
C GLN A 244 10.44 -3.55 -12.08
N ARG A 245 9.29 -4.06 -11.65
CA ARG A 245 8.03 -3.87 -12.37
C ARG A 245 7.56 -2.43 -12.26
N LYS A 246 7.27 -1.81 -13.40
CA LYS A 246 6.71 -0.45 -13.44
C LYS A 246 5.26 -0.45 -12.96
N PRO A 247 4.87 0.53 -12.11
CA PRO A 247 3.47 0.79 -11.81
C PRO A 247 2.74 1.33 -13.05
N ALA A 248 1.43 1.22 -13.05
CA ALA A 248 0.58 1.72 -14.13
C ALA A 248 0.61 3.26 -14.29
N PHE A 249 1.03 3.98 -13.26
CA PHE A 249 1.33 5.41 -13.25
C PHE A 249 2.65 5.64 -12.53
N ASN A 250 3.57 6.37 -13.12
CA ASN A 250 4.84 6.69 -12.47
C ASN A 250 4.69 7.92 -11.59
N LEU A 251 4.28 7.71 -10.33
CA LEU A 251 4.16 8.77 -9.31
C LEU A 251 5.36 8.84 -8.37
N THR A 252 6.32 7.96 -8.53
CA THR A 252 7.46 7.84 -7.60
C THR A 252 8.51 8.88 -7.94
N PRO A 253 8.87 9.78 -7.00
CA PRO A 253 9.91 10.78 -7.24
C PRO A 253 11.26 10.11 -7.49
N THR A 254 11.98 10.57 -8.52
CA THR A 254 13.35 10.15 -8.83
C THR A 254 14.36 10.85 -7.91
N GLY A 255 14.29 10.70 -6.60
CA GLY A 255 15.23 11.33 -5.67
C GLY A 255 14.80 11.34 -4.21
N ALA A 256 15.70 11.82 -3.33
CA ALA A 256 15.39 12.01 -1.92
C ALA A 256 14.40 13.17 -1.72
N GLU A 257 13.19 12.87 -1.25
CA GLU A 257 12.18 13.89 -0.99
C GLU A 257 12.52 14.70 0.28
N PRO A 258 12.16 16.01 0.33
CA PRO A 258 12.24 16.79 1.54
C PRO A 258 11.42 16.17 2.67
N THR A 259 11.94 16.16 3.88
CA THR A 259 11.25 15.60 5.06
C THR A 259 9.94 16.34 5.41
N THR A 260 9.76 17.55 4.90
CA THR A 260 8.55 18.38 5.06
C THR A 260 7.45 18.06 4.06
N LYS A 261 7.77 17.36 2.97
CA LYS A 261 6.78 16.96 1.96
C LYS A 261 5.85 15.88 2.53
N GLY A 262 4.56 16.02 2.30
CA GLY A 262 3.57 15.03 2.72
C GLY A 262 3.80 13.68 2.07
N LYS A 263 3.44 12.61 2.77
CA LYS A 263 3.67 11.24 2.31
C LYS A 263 2.63 10.81 1.27
N LEU A 264 3.03 9.84 0.44
CA LEU A 264 2.19 9.26 -0.60
C LEU A 264 2.03 7.76 -0.35
N VAL A 265 0.82 7.28 -0.60
CA VAL A 265 0.52 5.86 -0.84
C VAL A 265 -0.22 5.78 -2.16
N ALA A 266 0.21 4.93 -3.05
CA ALA A 266 -0.42 4.68 -4.34
C ALA A 266 -0.80 3.20 -4.49
N PHE A 267 -2.03 2.95 -4.87
CA PHE A 267 -2.59 1.64 -5.12
C PHE A 267 -3.03 1.56 -6.58
N TYR A 268 -2.51 0.59 -7.31
CA TYR A 268 -2.78 0.37 -8.73
C TYR A 268 -3.44 -0.98 -8.93
N ALA A 269 -4.54 -1.01 -9.68
CA ALA A 269 -5.31 -2.24 -9.92
C ALA A 269 -4.58 -3.28 -10.75
N ALA A 270 -3.61 -2.86 -11.56
CA ALA A 270 -2.85 -3.72 -12.47
C ALA A 270 -1.44 -3.15 -12.69
N GLN A 271 -0.54 -3.98 -13.18
CA GLN A 271 0.74 -3.56 -13.72
C GLN A 271 0.55 -2.98 -15.12
N THR A 272 1.57 -2.24 -15.62
CA THR A 272 1.57 -1.57 -16.94
C THR A 272 1.16 -2.47 -18.09
N ILE A 273 1.44 -3.78 -18.03
CA ILE A 273 1.13 -4.76 -19.10
C ILE A 273 -0.13 -5.59 -18.85
N GLU A 274 -0.88 -5.29 -17.78
CA GLU A 274 -2.06 -6.07 -17.38
C GLU A 274 -3.33 -5.22 -17.46
N THR A 275 -4.48 -5.91 -17.53
CA THR A 275 -5.80 -5.28 -17.54
C THR A 275 -6.54 -5.58 -16.25
N THR A 276 -7.30 -4.62 -15.71
CA THR A 276 -8.19 -4.83 -14.58
C THR A 276 -9.63 -4.93 -15.05
N PRO A 277 -10.41 -5.91 -14.56
CA PRO A 277 -11.79 -6.09 -14.98
C PRO A 277 -12.79 -5.34 -14.10
N GLU A 278 -13.95 -5.02 -14.68
CA GLU A 278 -15.19 -4.84 -13.95
C GLU A 278 -16.12 -6.03 -14.18
N MET A 279 -16.87 -6.42 -13.16
CA MET A 279 -17.72 -7.60 -13.18
C MET A 279 -18.86 -7.50 -12.18
N PRO A 280 -19.91 -8.34 -12.28
CA PRO A 280 -20.94 -8.45 -11.25
C PRO A 280 -20.35 -8.90 -9.91
N LEU A 281 -20.55 -8.10 -8.86
CA LEU A 281 -20.05 -8.39 -7.50
C LEU A 281 -21.08 -7.99 -6.44
N PRO A 282 -21.22 -8.77 -5.30
CA PRO A 282 -20.45 -9.99 -4.99
C PRO A 282 -20.79 -11.15 -5.92
N LYS A 283 -19.83 -12.01 -6.19
CA LYS A 283 -20.03 -13.21 -7.02
C LYS A 283 -21.14 -14.10 -6.44
N GLY A 284 -21.92 -14.72 -7.32
CA GLY A 284 -23.02 -15.63 -6.97
C GLY A 284 -24.29 -14.95 -6.47
N THR A 285 -24.34 -13.61 -6.48
CA THR A 285 -25.55 -12.84 -6.23
C THR A 285 -26.30 -12.60 -7.54
N ALA A 286 -27.57 -12.98 -7.62
CA ALA A 286 -28.40 -12.70 -8.78
C ALA A 286 -28.52 -11.18 -8.97
N ASP A 287 -28.44 -10.72 -10.24
CA ASP A 287 -28.52 -9.31 -10.61
C ASP A 287 -27.52 -8.39 -9.86
N ALA A 288 -26.37 -8.92 -9.47
CA ALA A 288 -25.34 -8.14 -8.78
C ALA A 288 -24.91 -6.94 -9.65
N PRO A 289 -24.75 -5.75 -9.06
CA PRO A 289 -24.21 -4.60 -9.78
C PRO A 289 -22.76 -4.84 -10.19
N ARG A 290 -22.33 -4.22 -11.30
CA ARG A 290 -20.94 -4.29 -11.75
C ARG A 290 -20.08 -3.34 -10.95
N PHE A 291 -18.92 -3.80 -10.50
CA PHE A 291 -17.87 -3.01 -9.86
C PHE A 291 -16.52 -3.34 -10.47
N GLY A 292 -15.58 -2.42 -10.36
CA GLY A 292 -14.18 -2.75 -10.51
C GLY A 292 -13.75 -3.76 -9.46
N LEU A 293 -13.17 -4.85 -9.91
CA LEU A 293 -12.72 -5.93 -9.01
C LEU A 293 -11.80 -5.37 -7.91
N PHE A 294 -10.91 -4.45 -8.26
CA PHE A 294 -9.94 -3.87 -7.34
C PHE A 294 -10.61 -3.03 -6.27
N THR A 295 -11.43 -2.05 -6.68
CA THR A 295 -12.17 -1.18 -5.76
C THR A 295 -13.04 -1.99 -4.81
N PHE A 296 -13.82 -2.92 -5.33
CA PHE A 296 -14.68 -3.78 -4.53
C PHE A 296 -13.89 -4.59 -3.50
N THR A 297 -12.75 -5.17 -3.92
CA THR A 297 -11.91 -5.96 -3.02
C THR A 297 -11.30 -5.11 -1.92
N ILE A 298 -10.75 -3.91 -2.23
CA ILE A 298 -10.21 -2.98 -1.23
C ILE A 298 -11.27 -2.68 -0.16
N LEU A 299 -12.46 -2.27 -0.59
CA LEU A 299 -13.52 -1.87 0.34
C LEU A 299 -14.07 -3.04 1.14
N SER A 300 -14.17 -4.23 0.55
CA SER A 300 -14.54 -5.45 1.28
C SER A 300 -13.53 -5.74 2.39
N LYS A 301 -12.22 -5.65 2.11
CA LYS A 301 -11.18 -5.89 3.11
C LYS A 301 -11.14 -4.81 4.19
N LEU A 302 -11.40 -3.56 3.86
CA LEU A 302 -11.54 -2.48 4.84
C LEU A 302 -12.81 -2.65 5.71
N ALA A 303 -13.90 -3.16 5.15
CA ALA A 303 -15.10 -3.46 5.91
C ALA A 303 -14.90 -4.63 6.89
N GLU A 304 -14.08 -5.63 6.50
CA GLU A 304 -13.68 -6.73 7.38
C GLU A 304 -12.83 -6.24 8.56
N ASN A 305 -11.83 -5.39 8.28
CA ASN A 305 -10.96 -4.81 9.31
C ASN A 305 -10.39 -3.44 8.88
N PRO A 306 -10.93 -2.34 9.38
CA PRO A 306 -10.47 -0.99 9.01
C PRO A 306 -9.18 -0.58 9.74
N ASN A 307 -8.74 -1.31 10.77
CA ASN A 307 -7.59 -0.95 11.60
C ASN A 307 -6.30 -1.66 11.16
N VAL A 308 -5.96 -1.52 9.88
CA VAL A 308 -4.81 -2.17 9.26
C VAL A 308 -3.84 -1.14 8.66
N THR A 309 -2.62 -1.57 8.34
CA THR A 309 -1.69 -0.79 7.53
C THR A 309 -2.03 -0.94 6.04
N TYR A 310 -1.55 0.00 5.20
CA TYR A 310 -1.68 -0.14 3.75
C TYR A 310 -1.02 -1.42 3.24
N ARG A 311 0.11 -1.84 3.82
CA ARG A 311 0.77 -3.11 3.50
C ARG A 311 -0.13 -4.31 3.78
N GLN A 312 -0.77 -4.35 4.93
CA GLN A 312 -1.71 -5.43 5.28
C GLN A 312 -2.93 -5.43 4.35
N LEU A 313 -3.45 -4.25 4.00
CA LEU A 313 -4.56 -4.13 3.05
C LEU A 313 -4.16 -4.66 1.67
N GLY A 314 -2.98 -4.24 1.17
CA GLY A 314 -2.45 -4.74 -0.11
C GLY A 314 -2.26 -6.26 -0.11
N GLN A 315 -1.68 -6.82 0.96
CA GLN A 315 -1.55 -8.28 1.11
C GLN A 315 -2.90 -8.99 1.12
N ALA A 316 -3.92 -8.41 1.76
CA ALA A 316 -5.25 -8.98 1.80
C ALA A 316 -5.95 -8.95 0.43
N VAL A 317 -5.71 -7.92 -0.38
CA VAL A 317 -6.19 -7.85 -1.77
C VAL A 317 -5.56 -8.95 -2.61
N LEU A 318 -4.22 -9.12 -2.54
CA LEU A 318 -3.52 -10.19 -3.27
C LEU A 318 -3.97 -11.59 -2.80
N GLN A 319 -4.19 -11.76 -1.50
CA GLN A 319 -4.73 -13.01 -0.94
C GLN A 319 -6.12 -13.32 -1.50
N GLN A 320 -7.01 -12.32 -1.59
CA GLN A 320 -8.34 -12.51 -2.17
C GLN A 320 -8.26 -12.92 -3.64
N TYR A 321 -7.39 -12.28 -4.42
CA TYR A 321 -7.19 -12.64 -5.83
C TYR A 321 -6.70 -14.09 -5.98
N SER A 322 -5.74 -14.49 -5.14
CA SER A 322 -5.27 -15.88 -5.09
C SER A 322 -6.37 -16.87 -4.71
N ALA A 323 -7.20 -16.53 -3.69
CA ALA A 323 -8.34 -17.35 -3.27
C ALA A 323 -9.38 -17.52 -4.38
N ASP A 324 -9.57 -16.48 -5.21
CA ASP A 324 -10.43 -16.50 -6.38
C ASP A 324 -9.77 -17.17 -7.60
N SER A 325 -8.60 -17.82 -7.41
CA SER A 325 -7.80 -18.46 -8.46
C SER A 325 -7.40 -17.51 -9.59
N ARG A 326 -7.24 -16.21 -9.27
CA ARG A 326 -6.79 -15.20 -10.23
C ARG A 326 -5.26 -15.10 -10.22
N THR A 327 -4.68 -15.28 -11.39
CA THR A 327 -3.26 -15.04 -11.62
C THR A 327 -2.99 -13.65 -12.20
N ARG A 328 -4.04 -12.95 -12.68
CA ARG A 328 -4.02 -11.59 -13.23
C ARG A 328 -5.38 -10.91 -12.97
N PRO A 329 -5.42 -9.57 -12.83
CA PRO A 329 -4.27 -8.66 -12.73
C PRO A 329 -3.46 -8.84 -11.44
N THR A 330 -2.26 -8.26 -11.42
CA THR A 330 -1.38 -8.18 -10.25
C THR A 330 -1.38 -6.75 -9.72
N PRO A 331 -2.17 -6.39 -8.72
CA PRO A 331 -2.13 -5.08 -8.10
C PRO A 331 -0.75 -4.71 -7.58
N LEU A 332 -0.40 -3.43 -7.65
CA LEU A 332 0.81 -2.86 -7.08
C LEU A 332 0.48 -1.84 -6.00
N PHE A 333 1.37 -1.74 -5.01
CA PHE A 333 1.22 -0.86 -3.86
C PHE A 333 2.55 -0.19 -3.57
N GLU A 334 2.55 1.13 -3.46
CA GLU A 334 3.77 1.92 -3.31
C GLU A 334 3.63 2.99 -2.24
N GLY A 335 4.77 3.53 -1.79
CA GLY A 335 4.87 4.63 -0.85
C GLY A 335 4.89 4.20 0.61
N GLU A 336 4.22 4.95 1.48
CA GLU A 336 4.27 4.78 2.94
C GLU A 336 3.35 3.63 3.41
N LEU A 337 3.65 2.41 2.97
CA LEU A 337 2.80 1.23 3.17
C LEU A 337 2.66 0.80 4.63
N ASP A 338 3.60 1.19 5.50
CA ASP A 338 3.56 0.83 6.92
C ASP A 338 2.74 1.81 7.77
N ALA A 339 2.21 2.88 7.16
CA ALA A 339 1.23 3.73 7.81
C ALA A 339 -0.11 3.01 7.96
N ARG A 340 -0.90 3.40 8.97
CA ARG A 340 -2.29 2.95 9.10
C ARG A 340 -3.16 3.57 8.00
N VAL A 341 -4.11 2.80 7.51
CA VAL A 341 -5.10 3.31 6.56
C VAL A 341 -5.82 4.51 7.17
N PHE A 342 -5.95 5.58 6.41
CA PHE A 342 -6.45 6.90 6.82
C PHE A 342 -5.63 7.61 7.92
N GLY A 343 -4.53 7.05 8.37
CA GLY A 343 -3.64 7.64 9.36
C GLY A 343 -2.29 8.02 8.75
N THR A 344 -1.54 8.87 9.47
CA THR A 344 -0.17 9.22 9.11
C THR A 344 0.86 8.54 9.99
N ASP A 345 0.41 7.89 11.08
CA ASP A 345 1.30 7.27 12.04
C ASP A 345 1.95 6.04 11.43
N ARG A 346 3.28 5.98 11.52
CA ARG A 346 4.00 4.73 11.25
C ARG A 346 3.71 3.76 12.40
N THR A 347 3.14 2.63 12.07
CA THR A 347 3.18 1.47 12.96
C THR A 347 4.52 0.76 12.75
N HIS A 348 4.93 -0.08 13.69
CA HIS A 348 6.01 -1.03 13.40
C HIS A 348 5.60 -1.87 12.19
N ALA A 349 6.50 -1.99 11.22
CA ALA A 349 6.25 -2.81 10.03
C ALA A 349 5.71 -4.19 10.45
N VAL A 350 4.55 -4.55 9.93
CA VAL A 350 3.97 -5.86 10.22
C VAL A 350 4.68 -6.89 9.37
N MET A 351 5.62 -7.61 9.97
CA MET A 351 6.38 -8.66 9.30
C MET A 351 5.56 -9.95 9.31
N GLN A 352 4.98 -10.28 8.18
CA GLN A 352 4.17 -11.47 7.96
C GLN A 352 4.30 -11.96 6.52
N TRP A 353 4.13 -13.27 6.32
CA TRP A 353 4.28 -13.92 5.02
C TRP A 353 3.22 -14.99 4.83
N PRO A 354 2.79 -15.28 3.58
CA PRO A 354 1.95 -16.43 3.31
C PRO A 354 2.59 -17.71 3.82
N LEU A 355 1.78 -18.56 4.49
CA LEU A 355 2.19 -19.90 4.91
C LEU A 355 1.77 -20.90 3.83
N VAL A 356 2.74 -21.50 3.17
CA VAL A 356 2.53 -22.43 2.07
C VAL A 356 2.66 -23.86 2.59
N ILE A 357 1.64 -24.67 2.36
CA ILE A 357 1.65 -26.10 2.70
C ILE A 357 1.66 -26.89 1.40
N LYS A 358 2.68 -27.70 1.21
CA LYS A 358 2.82 -28.55 0.06
C LYS A 358 3.58 -29.84 0.43
N ASP A 359 3.13 -31.00 -0.06
CA ASP A 359 3.79 -32.29 0.12
C ASP A 359 4.16 -32.59 1.59
N ASP A 360 3.22 -32.36 2.52
CA ASP A 360 3.39 -32.50 3.97
C ASP A 360 4.48 -31.62 4.61
N ALA A 361 4.89 -30.57 3.92
CA ALA A 361 5.81 -29.55 4.41
C ALA A 361 5.15 -28.18 4.48
N ALA A 362 5.50 -27.39 5.49
CA ALA A 362 5.07 -26.00 5.61
C ALA A 362 6.29 -25.10 5.40
N THR A 363 6.15 -24.11 4.50
CA THR A 363 7.20 -23.14 4.17
C THR A 363 6.69 -21.72 4.18
N ILE A 364 7.58 -20.77 4.38
CA ILE A 364 7.33 -19.34 4.25
C ILE A 364 8.40 -18.71 3.36
N GLY A 365 8.01 -17.76 2.50
CA GLY A 365 8.89 -17.02 1.60
C GLY A 365 9.71 -15.94 2.33
N ALA A 366 10.30 -16.28 3.46
CA ALA A 366 11.15 -15.44 4.28
C ALA A 366 12.16 -16.31 5.03
N GLY A 367 13.35 -15.79 5.30
CA GLY A 367 14.40 -16.57 5.92
C GLY A 367 15.41 -15.71 6.68
N LEU A 368 16.68 -16.04 6.57
CA LEU A 368 17.75 -15.37 7.33
C LEU A 368 17.85 -13.87 7.04
N LEU A 369 17.55 -13.42 5.80
CA LEU A 369 17.56 -12.00 5.47
C LEU A 369 16.44 -11.22 6.20
N GLN A 370 15.35 -11.89 6.57
CA GLN A 370 14.28 -11.34 7.39
C GLN A 370 14.45 -11.65 8.88
N ARG A 371 15.64 -12.12 9.27
CA ARG A 371 16.01 -12.51 10.66
C ARG A 371 15.21 -13.70 11.20
N LEU A 372 14.68 -14.55 10.33
CA LEU A 372 14.04 -15.79 10.74
C LEU A 372 15.11 -16.89 10.86
N ALA A 373 15.63 -17.07 12.06
CA ALA A 373 16.53 -18.16 12.40
C ALA A 373 15.76 -19.38 12.96
N PRO A 374 16.34 -20.59 12.91
CA PRO A 374 15.78 -21.75 13.60
C PRO A 374 15.43 -21.42 15.05
N GLY A 375 14.26 -21.90 15.51
CA GLY A 375 13.70 -21.56 16.83
C GLY A 375 12.83 -20.31 16.85
N SER A 376 12.82 -19.45 15.80
CA SER A 376 11.86 -18.35 15.70
C SER A 376 10.44 -18.89 15.61
N LYS A 377 9.49 -18.26 16.32
CA LYS A 377 8.10 -18.68 16.34
C LYS A 377 7.20 -17.65 15.67
N LEU A 378 6.29 -18.14 14.85
CA LEU A 378 5.34 -17.31 14.12
C LEU A 378 3.92 -17.74 14.42
N ALA A 379 3.03 -16.77 14.63
CA ALA A 379 1.60 -17.01 14.77
C ALA A 379 0.96 -17.35 13.42
N ILE A 380 0.18 -18.40 13.39
CA ILE A 380 -0.64 -18.78 12.23
C ILE A 380 -1.91 -17.94 12.25
N LEU A 381 -2.08 -17.06 11.28
CA LEU A 381 -3.20 -16.16 11.14
C LEU A 381 -4.09 -16.57 9.96
N PRO A 382 -5.43 -16.55 10.10
CA PRO A 382 -6.32 -16.91 9.00
C PRO A 382 -6.27 -15.93 7.83
N SER A 383 -5.82 -14.70 8.05
CA SER A 383 -5.77 -13.63 7.04
C SER A 383 -4.64 -12.64 7.34
N ALA A 384 -4.16 -11.95 6.30
CA ALA A 384 -3.22 -10.83 6.45
C ALA A 384 -3.79 -9.69 7.32
N LEU A 385 -5.10 -9.57 7.44
CA LEU A 385 -5.79 -8.55 8.24
C LEU A 385 -5.96 -8.93 9.72
N SER A 386 -5.75 -10.19 10.08
CA SER A 386 -5.97 -10.71 11.44
C SER A 386 -5.03 -10.05 12.44
N GLN A 387 -5.47 -9.89 13.69
CA GLN A 387 -4.63 -9.49 14.81
C GLN A 387 -3.87 -10.69 15.36
N LEU A 388 -2.81 -10.48 16.15
CA LEU A 388 -2.10 -11.58 16.83
C LEU A 388 -3.01 -12.35 17.79
N SER A 389 -4.01 -11.69 18.38
CA SER A 389 -5.06 -12.31 19.21
C SER A 389 -5.86 -13.37 18.46
N ASP A 390 -5.95 -13.26 17.13
CA ASP A 390 -6.73 -14.16 16.26
C ASP A 390 -5.91 -15.39 15.83
N ALA A 391 -4.70 -15.56 16.37
CA ALA A 391 -3.84 -16.68 16.03
C ALA A 391 -4.54 -18.00 16.24
N LEU A 392 -4.56 -18.84 15.21
CA LEU A 392 -5.11 -20.21 15.24
C LEU A 392 -4.18 -21.16 16.01
N GLY A 393 -2.89 -20.92 15.97
CA GLY A 393 -1.80 -21.68 16.55
C GLY A 393 -0.48 -21.03 16.17
N TYR A 394 0.61 -21.79 16.33
CA TYR A 394 1.96 -21.29 16.06
C TYR A 394 2.78 -22.30 15.25
N VAL A 395 3.74 -21.77 14.50
CA VAL A 395 4.81 -22.57 13.86
C VAL A 395 6.17 -22.11 14.36
N GLU A 396 7.13 -23.03 14.39
CA GLU A 396 8.51 -22.76 14.71
C GLU A 396 9.39 -23.03 13.47
N VAL A 397 10.33 -22.13 13.21
CA VAL A 397 11.33 -22.30 12.15
C VAL A 397 12.26 -23.44 12.51
N GLN A 398 12.25 -24.49 11.69
CA GLN A 398 13.13 -25.66 11.85
C GLN A 398 14.46 -25.44 11.13
N SER A 399 14.39 -24.86 9.95
CA SER A 399 15.55 -24.48 9.13
C SER A 399 15.23 -23.28 8.27
N ALA A 400 16.23 -22.48 7.94
CA ALA A 400 16.09 -21.32 7.08
C ALA A 400 17.26 -21.20 6.10
N ARG A 401 16.94 -20.79 4.88
CA ARG A 401 17.85 -20.24 3.89
C ARG A 401 17.72 -18.72 3.85
N ASN A 402 18.40 -18.05 2.96
CA ASN A 402 18.37 -16.59 2.88
C ASN A 402 16.94 -16.03 2.71
N LEU A 403 16.09 -16.64 1.87
CA LEU A 403 14.77 -16.14 1.48
C LEU A 403 13.64 -17.14 1.74
N GLU A 404 13.90 -18.26 2.37
CA GLU A 404 12.91 -19.31 2.62
C GLU A 404 13.17 -19.97 3.97
N ALA A 405 12.09 -20.27 4.70
CA ALA A 405 12.19 -21.07 5.92
C ALA A 405 11.16 -22.21 5.93
N TRP A 406 11.59 -23.36 6.46
CA TRP A 406 10.76 -24.51 6.76
C TRP A 406 10.29 -24.42 8.19
N VAL A 407 8.98 -24.58 8.39
CA VAL A 407 8.35 -24.40 9.69
C VAL A 407 7.54 -25.62 10.09
N LYS A 408 7.37 -25.82 11.38
CA LYS A 408 6.57 -26.90 11.95
C LYS A 408 5.62 -26.35 12.98
N PRO A 409 4.35 -26.81 13.01
CA PRO A 409 3.42 -26.45 14.08
C PRO A 409 3.94 -26.81 15.47
N VAL A 410 3.80 -25.91 16.41
CA VAL A 410 4.23 -26.08 17.82
C VAL A 410 3.14 -25.59 18.77
N GLU A 411 3.18 -26.12 19.99
CA GLU A 411 2.40 -25.60 21.10
C GLU A 411 3.04 -24.32 21.64
N LEU A 412 2.24 -23.26 21.76
CA LEU A 412 2.65 -21.98 22.34
C LEU A 412 1.42 -21.22 22.87
N ASP A 413 1.60 -20.43 23.92
CA ASP A 413 0.57 -19.59 24.55
C ASP A 413 -0.73 -20.35 24.88
N GLY A 414 -0.60 -21.62 25.30
CA GLY A 414 -1.74 -22.48 25.64
C GLY A 414 -2.54 -22.99 24.42
N LYS A 415 -2.06 -22.76 23.20
CA LYS A 415 -2.65 -23.30 21.97
C LYS A 415 -1.88 -24.54 21.53
N PRO A 416 -2.56 -25.68 21.29
CA PRO A 416 -1.91 -26.91 20.86
C PRO A 416 -1.32 -26.76 19.45
N ALA A 417 -0.33 -27.58 19.13
CA ALA A 417 0.20 -27.69 17.79
C ALA A 417 -0.89 -28.14 16.81
N LEU A 418 -1.12 -27.38 15.76
CA LEU A 418 -2.09 -27.73 14.70
C LEU A 418 -1.53 -28.86 13.83
N THR A 419 -2.42 -29.66 13.24
CA THR A 419 -2.01 -30.50 12.11
C THR A 419 -1.88 -29.61 10.86
N LEU A 420 -1.02 -29.97 9.91
CA LEU A 420 -0.86 -29.20 8.66
C LEU A 420 -2.19 -29.08 7.89
N ALA A 421 -3.01 -30.11 7.92
CA ALA A 421 -4.34 -30.14 7.30
C ALA A 421 -5.37 -29.19 7.97
N ALA A 422 -5.14 -28.80 9.22
CA ALA A 422 -6.01 -27.87 9.95
C ALA A 422 -5.64 -26.38 9.69
N ILE A 423 -4.51 -26.12 9.04
CA ILE A 423 -4.08 -24.78 8.70
C ILE A 423 -4.80 -24.33 7.40
N PRO A 424 -5.49 -23.17 7.41
CA PRO A 424 -6.16 -22.68 6.21
C PRO A 424 -5.19 -22.49 5.03
N ALA A 425 -5.64 -22.78 3.82
CA ALA A 425 -4.81 -22.73 2.61
C ALA A 425 -4.17 -21.34 2.35
N ASN A 426 -4.81 -20.26 2.83
CA ASN A 426 -4.34 -18.89 2.66
C ASN A 426 -3.91 -18.27 3.99
N ALA A 427 -3.44 -19.06 4.95
CA ALA A 427 -2.95 -18.59 6.23
C ALA A 427 -1.68 -17.74 6.09
N TYR A 428 -1.49 -16.83 7.04
CA TYR A 428 -0.28 -16.03 7.17
C TYR A 428 0.51 -16.43 8.42
N ALA A 429 1.82 -16.40 8.31
CA ALA A 429 2.73 -16.54 9.43
C ALA A 429 3.26 -15.16 9.81
N ARG A 430 2.97 -14.68 11.03
CA ARG A 430 3.42 -13.39 11.58
C ARG A 430 4.36 -13.65 12.74
N ILE A 431 5.47 -12.91 12.80
CA ILE A 431 6.44 -13.03 13.89
C ILE A 431 5.73 -12.85 15.24
N ALA A 432 5.87 -13.87 16.11
CA ALA A 432 5.48 -13.84 17.52
C ALA A 432 6.72 -13.72 18.41
N GLU A 433 7.72 -14.58 18.20
CA GLU A 433 9.00 -14.56 18.90
C GLU A 433 10.15 -14.75 17.90
N LEU A 434 11.14 -13.86 17.92
CA LEU A 434 12.36 -14.06 17.15
C LEU A 434 13.37 -14.85 18.00
N ALA A 435 13.91 -15.94 17.45
CA ALA A 435 15.10 -16.55 17.99
C ALA A 435 16.30 -15.65 17.67
N VAL A 436 16.89 -15.08 18.68
CA VAL A 436 18.12 -14.29 18.56
C VAL A 436 19.26 -15.21 18.97
N ASP A 437 20.00 -15.73 18.00
CA ASP A 437 21.24 -16.47 18.27
C ASP A 437 22.35 -15.44 18.56
N TYR A 438 22.35 -14.94 19.80
CA TYR A 438 23.37 -14.00 20.26
C TYR A 438 24.41 -14.78 21.07
N LYS A 439 25.55 -15.10 20.43
CA LYS A 439 26.72 -15.68 21.11
C LYS A 439 27.58 -14.54 21.63
N LEU A 440 27.49 -14.28 22.94
CA LEU A 440 28.35 -13.33 23.63
C LEU A 440 29.59 -14.08 24.14
N VAL A 441 30.74 -13.81 23.55
CA VAL A 441 32.01 -14.35 24.01
C VAL A 441 32.55 -13.41 25.10
N VAL A 442 32.67 -13.93 26.32
CA VAL A 442 33.15 -13.16 27.48
C VAL A 442 34.45 -13.81 28.01
N ALA A 443 35.54 -13.05 28.02
CA ALA A 443 36.78 -13.51 28.63
C ALA A 443 36.67 -13.50 30.15
N ARG A 444 37.12 -14.58 30.80
CA ARG A 444 37.25 -14.59 32.25
C ARG A 444 38.29 -13.54 32.71
N PRO A 445 38.13 -12.94 33.85
CA PRO A 445 39.19 -12.05 34.38
C PRO A 445 40.48 -12.84 34.60
N ALA A 446 41.60 -12.23 34.20
CA ALA A 446 42.90 -12.78 34.48
C ALA A 446 43.15 -12.76 36.01
N ALA A 447 43.87 -13.78 36.53
CA ALA A 447 44.28 -13.82 37.91
C ALA A 447 45.20 -12.63 38.20
N THR A 448 44.86 -11.83 39.24
CA THR A 448 45.63 -10.66 39.65
C THR A 448 45.94 -10.80 41.13
N ASP A 449 47.24 -10.70 41.48
CA ASP A 449 47.70 -10.85 42.86
C ASP A 449 46.95 -9.87 43.80
N GLY A 450 46.41 -10.42 44.88
CA GLY A 450 45.65 -9.67 45.86
C GLY A 450 44.16 -9.43 45.57
N LEU A 451 43.65 -9.92 44.41
CA LEU A 451 42.23 -9.80 44.00
C LEU A 451 41.54 -11.17 43.87
N ASP A 452 42.01 -12.18 44.57
CA ASP A 452 41.49 -13.56 44.41
C ASP A 452 39.99 -13.67 44.76
N LYS A 453 39.50 -12.91 45.76
CA LYS A 453 38.10 -12.92 46.16
C LYS A 453 37.19 -12.26 45.13
N GLU A 454 37.62 -11.12 44.59
CA GLU A 454 36.91 -10.38 43.57
C GLU A 454 36.84 -11.16 42.27
N THR A 455 37.96 -11.80 41.87
CA THR A 455 38.05 -12.69 40.71
C THR A 455 37.13 -13.91 40.85
N ALA A 456 37.09 -14.52 42.04
CA ALA A 456 36.18 -15.64 42.32
C ALA A 456 34.68 -15.20 42.24
N LEU A 457 34.36 -14.03 42.75
CA LEU A 457 33.01 -13.47 42.69
C LEU A 457 32.57 -13.19 41.24
N VAL A 458 33.41 -12.54 40.44
CA VAL A 458 33.14 -12.27 39.04
C VAL A 458 32.97 -13.57 38.27
N ASN A 459 33.85 -14.58 38.48
CA ASN A 459 33.72 -15.89 37.83
C ASN A 459 32.40 -16.58 38.22
N SER A 460 31.98 -16.53 39.49
CA SER A 460 30.71 -17.09 39.92
C SER A 460 29.49 -16.45 39.21
N VAL A 461 29.53 -15.10 39.04
CA VAL A 461 28.49 -14.38 38.31
C VAL A 461 28.49 -14.74 36.82
N LEU A 462 29.67 -14.88 36.22
CA LEU A 462 29.79 -15.28 34.82
C LEU A 462 29.29 -16.73 34.58
N ASP A 463 29.60 -17.65 35.52
CA ASP A 463 29.11 -19.05 35.45
C ASP A 463 27.57 -19.08 35.61
N GLU A 464 27.00 -18.26 36.47
CA GLU A 464 25.57 -18.13 36.66
C GLU A 464 24.90 -17.54 35.39
N LEU A 465 25.52 -16.54 34.73
CA LEU A 465 25.06 -15.96 33.47
C LEU A 465 25.12 -16.98 32.32
N ALA A 466 26.20 -17.74 32.23
CA ALA A 466 26.35 -18.78 31.20
C ALA A 466 25.37 -19.95 31.40
N ALA A 467 25.03 -20.26 32.65
CA ALA A 467 24.04 -21.29 32.97
C ALA A 467 22.58 -20.85 32.77
N ARG A 468 22.31 -19.57 32.59
CA ARG A 468 20.97 -19.05 32.30
C ARG A 468 20.65 -19.22 30.81
N GLU A 469 20.37 -20.45 30.37
CA GLU A 469 19.75 -20.69 29.07
C GLU A 469 18.34 -20.08 29.01
N LYS A 470 18.24 -18.83 28.61
CA LYS A 470 17.01 -18.28 28.05
C LYS A 470 17.15 -18.30 26.52
N SER A 471 16.12 -18.81 25.87
CA SER A 471 16.01 -18.96 24.42
C SER A 471 16.72 -17.81 23.66
N GLY A 472 17.80 -18.11 22.98
CA GLY A 472 18.49 -17.21 22.06
C GLY A 472 19.65 -16.38 22.64
N PHE A 473 20.09 -16.60 23.90
CA PHE A 473 21.24 -15.92 24.46
C PHE A 473 22.27 -16.93 24.97
N HIS A 474 23.35 -17.12 24.20
CA HIS A 474 24.45 -17.98 24.60
C HIS A 474 25.65 -17.13 25.07
N VAL A 475 26.09 -17.35 26.31
CA VAL A 475 27.33 -16.79 26.82
C VAL A 475 28.40 -17.87 26.76
N GLU A 476 29.40 -17.68 25.90
CA GLU A 476 30.60 -18.52 25.87
C GLU A 476 31.70 -17.87 26.69
N LEU A 477 32.14 -18.57 27.73
CA LEU A 477 33.24 -18.10 28.56
C LEU A 477 34.55 -18.62 27.97
N VAL A 478 35.48 -17.70 27.73
CA VAL A 478 36.84 -18.04 27.23
C VAL A 478 37.88 -17.64 28.27
N GLU A 479 39.01 -18.32 28.31
CA GLU A 479 40.10 -17.95 29.16
C GLU A 479 40.72 -16.59 28.77
N PRO A 480 41.29 -15.81 29.71
CA PRO A 480 41.93 -14.57 29.38
C PRO A 480 43.07 -14.75 28.40
N GLY A 481 43.10 -14.01 27.31
CA GLY A 481 44.13 -14.04 26.27
C GLY A 481 45.41 -13.32 26.71
#